data_d96502780f0ca01d888251ea52656b32
#
_entry.id   d96502780f0ca01d888251ea52656b32
#
_cell.length_a   1.000
_cell.length_b   1.000
_cell.length_c   1.000
_cell.angle_alpha   90.00
_cell.angle_beta   90.00
_cell.angle_gamma   90.00
#
_symmetry.space_group_name_H-M   'P 1'
#
loop_
_entity.id
_entity.type
_entity.pdbx_description
1 polymer ?
#
loop_
_entity_poly.entity_id
_entity_poly.type
_entity_poly.pdbx_seq_one_letter_code
_entity_poly.pdbx_strand_id
1 'polypeptide(L)'
;EACVTAGMLTDEQALRLADAGLTAYNHNLDTSPEYYKNIITTRTYQDRLDTIKRVRNAGINVCCGGIIGLGETNGDRASLLKVLSNMNPHPESVPINSLVAIEGTGLEKKKEIDSIEMIRMIATARILMPKSKIRLSAGRENLTKEAQILCFQCGANSIFYGDELLTTSNPSFQDDRKLLKDVGVLFNKDFEYCDKTVSTV
;
A
#
# COMPACT_ATOMS: atom_id res chain seq x y z
N GLU A 1 13.11 -9.93 4.90
CA GLU A 1 11.64 -10.11 5.00
C GLU A 1 11.06 -10.40 3.63
N ALA A 2 10.18 -11.40 3.52
CA ALA A 2 9.46 -11.72 2.30
C ALA A 2 8.01 -11.29 2.42
N CYS A 3 7.49 -10.58 1.41
CA CYS A 3 6.08 -10.19 1.30
C CYS A 3 5.52 -10.69 -0.04
N VAL A 4 4.37 -11.35 -0.01
CA VAL A 4 3.76 -11.98 -1.20
C VAL A 4 2.34 -11.47 -1.41
N THR A 5 1.93 -11.37 -2.67
CA THR A 5 0.56 -11.13 -3.11
C THR A 5 0.15 -12.28 -4.03
N ALA A 6 -0.66 -13.21 -3.54
CA ALA A 6 -1.08 -14.40 -4.29
C ALA A 6 -2.63 -14.56 -4.36
N GLY A 7 -3.35 -13.46 -4.16
CA GLY A 7 -4.81 -13.45 -4.21
C GLY A 7 -5.48 -13.98 -2.95
N MET A 8 -6.59 -14.68 -3.11
CA MET A 8 -7.32 -15.31 -2.00
C MET A 8 -6.60 -16.56 -1.51
N LEU A 9 -6.57 -16.75 -0.19
CA LEU A 9 -5.99 -17.95 0.40
C LEU A 9 -7.07 -18.78 1.12
N THR A 10 -6.90 -20.10 1.09
CA THR A 10 -7.53 -21.00 2.05
C THR A 10 -6.71 -21.05 3.35
N ASP A 11 -7.27 -21.60 4.41
CA ASP A 11 -6.54 -21.79 5.67
C ASP A 11 -5.28 -22.65 5.48
N GLU A 12 -5.39 -23.73 4.69
CA GLU A 12 -4.24 -24.61 4.37
C GLU A 12 -3.14 -23.86 3.63
N GLN A 13 -3.50 -23.04 2.63
CA GLN A 13 -2.53 -22.25 1.87
C GLN A 13 -1.82 -21.22 2.75
N ALA A 14 -2.56 -20.56 3.66
CA ALA A 14 -1.98 -19.61 4.60
C ALA A 14 -0.99 -20.30 5.56
N LEU A 15 -1.33 -21.47 6.10
CA LEU A 15 -0.43 -22.25 6.95
C LEU A 15 0.82 -22.69 6.19
N ARG A 16 0.69 -23.18 4.96
CA ARG A 16 1.86 -23.58 4.13
C ARG A 16 2.80 -22.39 3.85
N LEU A 17 2.27 -21.19 3.66
CA LEU A 17 3.08 -19.98 3.49
C LEU A 17 3.80 -19.61 4.79
N ALA A 18 3.14 -19.74 5.93
CA ALA A 18 3.76 -19.53 7.25
C ALA A 18 4.88 -20.53 7.50
N ASP A 19 4.67 -21.82 7.23
CA ASP A 19 5.66 -22.89 7.37
C ASP A 19 6.87 -22.67 6.44
N ALA A 20 6.66 -22.07 5.26
CA ALA A 20 7.71 -21.68 4.35
C ALA A 20 8.49 -20.41 4.80
N GLY A 21 8.14 -19.81 5.94
CA GLY A 21 8.82 -18.64 6.51
C GLY A 21 8.36 -17.30 5.94
N LEU A 22 7.15 -17.21 5.36
CA LEU A 22 6.63 -15.95 4.84
C LEU A 22 6.44 -14.94 5.98
N THR A 23 7.04 -13.76 5.84
CA THR A 23 6.99 -12.70 6.85
C THR A 23 5.69 -11.90 6.77
N ALA A 24 5.24 -11.54 5.56
CA ALA A 24 4.07 -10.70 5.35
C ALA A 24 3.27 -11.11 4.11
N TYR A 25 1.97 -10.88 4.16
CA TYR A 25 1.07 -11.10 3.02
C TYR A 25 0.33 -9.82 2.67
N ASN A 26 0.40 -9.42 1.40
CA ASN A 26 -0.31 -8.26 0.90
C ASN A 26 -1.69 -8.68 0.39
N HIS A 27 -2.73 -8.07 0.97
CA HIS A 27 -4.10 -8.25 0.53
C HIS A 27 -4.93 -7.00 0.81
N ASN A 28 -4.97 -6.10 -0.17
CA ASN A 28 -5.64 -4.81 -0.02
C ASN A 28 -7.17 -4.95 0.00
N LEU A 29 -7.84 -4.05 0.72
CA LEU A 29 -9.29 -3.86 0.66
C LEU A 29 -9.72 -3.03 -0.54
N ASP A 30 -8.77 -2.32 -1.14
CA ASP A 30 -8.87 -1.43 -2.28
C ASP A 30 -9.71 -0.17 -2.01
N THR A 31 -10.95 -0.29 -1.51
CA THR A 31 -11.85 0.84 -1.21
C THR A 31 -12.75 0.54 -0.01
N SER A 32 -13.80 1.33 0.21
CA SER A 32 -14.79 1.10 1.27
C SER A 32 -15.69 -0.12 0.99
N PRO A 33 -16.32 -0.71 2.02
CA PRO A 33 -17.34 -1.74 1.83
C PRO A 33 -18.50 -1.27 0.92
N GLU A 34 -18.88 0.00 1.07
CA GLU A 34 -20.00 0.61 0.36
C GLU A 34 -19.68 0.79 -1.13
N TYR A 35 -18.47 1.21 -1.45
CA TYR A 35 -18.05 1.50 -2.83
C TYR A 35 -17.49 0.28 -3.57
N TYR A 36 -17.14 -0.79 -2.86
CA TYR A 36 -16.42 -1.95 -3.40
C TYR A 36 -17.07 -2.58 -4.64
N LYS A 37 -18.39 -2.73 -4.63
CA LYS A 37 -19.15 -3.34 -5.74
C LYS A 37 -19.12 -2.52 -7.04
N ASN A 38 -18.80 -1.22 -6.96
CA ASN A 38 -18.66 -0.36 -8.13
C ASN A 38 -17.35 -0.61 -8.89
N ILE A 39 -16.38 -1.23 -8.23
CA ILE A 39 -15.03 -1.45 -8.78
C ILE A 39 -14.78 -2.95 -9.03
N ILE A 40 -15.21 -3.82 -8.12
CA ILE A 40 -14.90 -5.24 -8.15
C ILE A 40 -16.19 -6.04 -8.14
N THR A 41 -16.43 -6.77 -9.25
CA THR A 41 -17.63 -7.57 -9.46
C THR A 41 -17.42 -9.07 -9.30
N THR A 42 -16.16 -9.52 -9.30
CA THR A 42 -15.78 -10.95 -9.28
C THR A 42 -15.66 -11.53 -7.87
N ARG A 43 -15.67 -10.70 -6.84
CA ARG A 43 -15.46 -11.06 -5.43
C ARG A 43 -16.24 -10.12 -4.53
N THR A 44 -16.53 -10.59 -3.31
CA THR A 44 -17.15 -9.75 -2.29
C THR A 44 -16.10 -9.08 -1.41
N TYR A 45 -16.49 -8.01 -0.74
CA TYR A 45 -15.64 -7.39 0.28
C TYR A 45 -15.33 -8.34 1.45
N GLN A 46 -16.29 -9.20 1.80
CA GLN A 46 -16.14 -10.20 2.85
C GLN A 46 -15.05 -11.23 2.49
N ASP A 47 -14.95 -11.65 1.23
CA ASP A 47 -13.88 -12.56 0.79
C ASP A 47 -12.48 -11.98 1.07
N ARG A 48 -12.31 -10.64 0.93
CA ARG A 48 -11.08 -9.94 1.29
C ARG A 48 -10.80 -10.02 2.78
N LEU A 49 -11.80 -9.71 3.60
CA LEU A 49 -11.69 -9.77 5.06
C LEU A 49 -11.38 -11.19 5.55
N ASP A 50 -12.03 -12.19 4.97
CA ASP A 50 -11.80 -13.59 5.31
C ASP A 50 -10.36 -14.02 4.98
N THR A 51 -9.81 -13.59 3.86
CA THR A 51 -8.41 -13.86 3.52
C THR A 51 -7.45 -13.20 4.52
N ILE A 52 -7.69 -11.95 4.89
CA ILE A 52 -6.89 -11.26 5.91
C ILE A 52 -6.93 -12.00 7.25
N LYS A 53 -8.13 -12.48 7.63
CA LYS A 53 -8.31 -13.28 8.86
C LYS A 53 -7.51 -14.58 8.81
N ARG A 54 -7.51 -15.31 7.67
CA ARG A 54 -6.72 -16.54 7.48
C ARG A 54 -5.23 -16.28 7.60
N VAL A 55 -4.75 -15.21 6.97
CA VAL A 55 -3.35 -14.76 7.07
C VAL A 55 -2.96 -14.50 8.52
N ARG A 56 -3.80 -13.78 9.27
CA ARG A 56 -3.59 -13.53 10.71
C ARG A 56 -3.55 -14.80 11.52
N ASN A 57 -4.50 -15.70 11.30
CA ASN A 57 -4.58 -16.97 12.02
C ASN A 57 -3.34 -17.85 11.79
N ALA A 58 -2.71 -17.75 10.62
CA ALA A 58 -1.46 -18.43 10.30
C ALA A 58 -0.22 -17.74 10.90
N GLY A 59 -0.36 -16.62 11.62
CA GLY A 59 0.76 -15.90 12.22
C GLY A 59 1.56 -15.03 11.25
N ILE A 60 1.05 -14.77 10.04
CA ILE A 60 1.70 -13.94 9.03
C ILE A 60 1.28 -12.47 9.23
N ASN A 61 2.22 -11.55 9.10
CA ASN A 61 1.92 -10.12 9.14
C ASN A 61 1.06 -9.69 7.95
N VAL A 62 0.18 -8.71 8.18
CA VAL A 62 -0.74 -8.21 7.15
C VAL A 62 -0.25 -6.90 6.58
N CYS A 63 -0.12 -6.86 5.26
CA CYS A 63 -0.01 -5.63 4.47
C CYS A 63 -1.36 -5.40 3.80
N CYS A 64 -2.11 -4.39 4.25
CA CYS A 64 -3.48 -4.14 3.78
C CYS A 64 -3.78 -2.65 3.76
N GLY A 65 -4.18 -2.15 2.62
CA GLY A 65 -4.52 -0.76 2.39
C GLY A 65 -5.55 -0.58 1.29
N GLY A 66 -5.46 0.53 0.57
CA GLY A 66 -6.43 0.84 -0.48
C GLY A 66 -5.88 1.77 -1.56
N ILE A 67 -6.78 2.10 -2.47
CA ILE A 67 -6.53 2.94 -3.64
C ILE A 67 -7.48 4.12 -3.57
N ILE A 68 -6.96 5.33 -3.74
CA ILE A 68 -7.77 6.54 -3.90
C ILE A 68 -7.74 7.01 -5.35
N GLY A 69 -8.81 7.69 -5.79
CA GLY A 69 -8.98 8.10 -7.18
C GLY A 69 -9.81 7.15 -8.04
N LEU A 70 -10.41 6.11 -7.44
CA LEU A 70 -11.32 5.17 -8.11
C LEU A 70 -12.67 5.81 -8.48
N GLY A 71 -12.96 7.00 -7.95
CA GLY A 71 -14.23 7.72 -8.05
C GLY A 71 -15.06 7.64 -6.77
N GLU A 72 -14.45 7.16 -5.72
CA GLU A 72 -14.97 7.12 -4.35
C GLU A 72 -15.09 8.54 -3.76
N THR A 73 -15.93 8.68 -2.75
CA THR A 73 -16.10 9.91 -1.98
C THR A 73 -15.14 9.99 -0.78
N ASN A 74 -15.04 11.16 -0.15
CA ASN A 74 -14.32 11.30 1.12
C ASN A 74 -14.95 10.44 2.24
N GLY A 75 -16.26 10.21 2.20
CA GLY A 75 -16.94 9.28 3.09
C GLY A 75 -16.46 7.85 2.92
N ASP A 76 -16.26 7.40 1.68
CA ASP A 76 -15.73 6.09 1.36
C ASP A 76 -14.29 5.94 1.86
N ARG A 77 -13.43 6.95 1.69
CA ARG A 77 -12.05 6.95 2.20
C ARG A 77 -12.03 6.84 3.73
N ALA A 78 -12.90 7.58 4.40
CA ALA A 78 -13.05 7.50 5.85
C ALA A 78 -13.55 6.11 6.29
N SER A 79 -14.51 5.52 5.56
CA SER A 79 -15.02 4.17 5.82
C SER A 79 -13.94 3.09 5.64
N LEU A 80 -13.12 3.17 4.59
CA LEU A 80 -11.96 2.30 4.41
C LEU A 80 -11.00 2.37 5.60
N LEU A 81 -10.61 3.59 6.00
CA LEU A 81 -9.69 3.78 7.13
C LEU A 81 -10.30 3.29 8.45
N LYS A 82 -11.61 3.46 8.64
CA LYS A 82 -12.33 2.90 9.78
C LYS A 82 -12.26 1.37 9.82
N VAL A 83 -12.44 0.70 8.69
CA VAL A 83 -12.31 -0.77 8.63
C VAL A 83 -10.89 -1.19 8.99
N LEU A 84 -9.86 -0.57 8.40
CA LEU A 84 -8.46 -0.88 8.68
C LEU A 84 -8.10 -0.65 10.16
N SER A 85 -8.53 0.46 10.72
CA SER A 85 -8.24 0.83 12.12
C SER A 85 -9.02 0.01 13.15
N ASN A 86 -10.11 -0.63 12.76
CA ASN A 86 -10.86 -1.54 13.62
C ASN A 86 -10.31 -2.99 13.61
N MET A 87 -9.32 -3.28 12.79
CA MET A 87 -8.62 -4.57 12.85
C MET A 87 -7.79 -4.65 14.15
N ASN A 88 -7.79 -5.79 14.80
CA ASN A 88 -7.01 -6.01 16.03
C ASN A 88 -6.15 -7.28 15.89
N PRO A 89 -4.82 -7.14 15.79
CA PRO A 89 -4.07 -5.87 15.69
C PRO A 89 -4.32 -5.13 14.37
N HIS A 90 -3.96 -3.84 14.30
CA HIS A 90 -3.93 -3.09 13.04
C HIS A 90 -3.04 -3.80 12.02
N PRO A 91 -3.24 -3.60 10.70
CA PRO A 91 -2.29 -4.08 9.72
C PRO A 91 -0.88 -3.54 10.00
N GLU A 92 0.13 -4.37 9.90
CA GLU A 92 1.53 -3.97 10.11
C GLU A 92 2.00 -2.97 9.05
N SER A 93 1.46 -3.07 7.84
CA SER A 93 1.72 -2.14 6.73
C SER A 93 0.41 -1.74 6.06
N VAL A 94 0.25 -0.43 5.83
CA VAL A 94 -0.94 0.16 5.19
C VAL A 94 -0.50 0.95 3.96
N PRO A 95 -0.48 0.32 2.77
CA PRO A 95 -0.20 1.03 1.52
C PRO A 95 -1.38 1.92 1.13
N ILE A 96 -1.09 3.19 0.90
CA ILE A 96 -2.01 4.15 0.29
C ILE A 96 -1.55 4.36 -1.16
N ASN A 97 -2.35 3.87 -2.09
CA ASN A 97 -2.09 3.96 -3.52
C ASN A 97 -2.94 5.09 -4.14
N SER A 98 -2.40 5.76 -5.13
CA SER A 98 -3.18 6.56 -6.07
C SER A 98 -3.46 5.73 -7.32
N LEU A 99 -4.68 5.82 -7.84
CA LEU A 99 -5.01 5.19 -9.12
C LEU A 99 -4.09 5.72 -10.22
N VAL A 100 -3.48 4.81 -10.95
CA VAL A 100 -2.82 5.08 -12.23
C VAL A 100 -3.80 4.66 -13.32
N ALA A 101 -4.34 5.63 -14.04
CA ALA A 101 -5.28 5.36 -15.14
C ALA A 101 -4.52 4.75 -16.31
N ILE A 102 -4.90 3.53 -16.71
CA ILE A 102 -4.28 2.80 -17.82
C ILE A 102 -5.28 2.70 -18.96
N GLU A 103 -4.83 3.03 -20.17
CA GLU A 103 -5.63 2.93 -21.40
C GLU A 103 -6.17 1.50 -21.60
N GLY A 104 -7.39 1.38 -22.09
CA GLY A 104 -8.06 0.09 -22.29
C GLY A 104 -8.70 -0.50 -21.03
N THR A 105 -8.58 0.17 -19.87
CA THR A 105 -9.27 -0.27 -18.64
C THR A 105 -10.55 0.52 -18.41
N GLY A 106 -11.48 -0.03 -17.61
CA GLY A 106 -12.70 0.68 -17.23
C GLY A 106 -12.48 1.97 -16.42
N LEU A 107 -11.24 2.21 -15.98
CA LEU A 107 -10.85 3.37 -15.17
C LEU A 107 -9.94 4.36 -15.93
N GLU A 108 -9.71 4.16 -17.23
CA GLU A 108 -8.81 4.98 -18.07
C GLU A 108 -9.12 6.48 -18.06
N LYS A 109 -10.40 6.85 -17.86
CA LYS A 109 -10.88 8.24 -17.89
C LYS A 109 -10.94 8.90 -16.51
N LYS A 110 -10.50 8.20 -15.47
CA LYS A 110 -10.47 8.78 -14.12
C LYS A 110 -9.40 9.86 -14.05
N LYS A 111 -9.77 10.97 -13.41
CA LYS A 111 -8.83 12.08 -13.18
C LYS A 111 -7.85 11.73 -12.07
N GLU A 112 -6.65 12.24 -12.20
CA GLU A 112 -5.68 12.22 -11.11
C GLU A 112 -6.25 12.89 -9.87
N ILE A 113 -5.88 12.38 -8.72
CA ILE A 113 -6.28 12.97 -7.44
C ILE A 113 -5.47 14.23 -7.15
N ASP A 114 -6.08 15.15 -6.42
CA ASP A 114 -5.36 16.28 -5.83
C ASP A 114 -4.36 15.74 -4.78
N SER A 115 -3.13 16.26 -4.82
CA SER A 115 -2.06 15.91 -3.88
C SER A 115 -2.49 16.11 -2.42
N ILE A 116 -3.32 17.10 -2.12
CA ILE A 116 -3.86 17.35 -0.78
C ILE A 116 -4.73 16.19 -0.30
N GLU A 117 -5.45 15.54 -1.20
CA GLU A 117 -6.26 14.36 -0.84
C GLU A 117 -5.38 13.17 -0.43
N MET A 118 -4.25 12.96 -1.10
CA MET A 118 -3.26 11.96 -0.69
C MET A 118 -2.68 12.29 0.70
N ILE A 119 -2.28 13.53 0.92
CA ILE A 119 -1.71 14.00 2.18
C ILE A 119 -2.72 13.80 3.33
N ARG A 120 -4.00 14.17 3.11
CA ARG A 120 -5.07 13.93 4.09
C ARG A 120 -5.25 12.46 4.42
N MET A 121 -5.27 11.62 3.39
CA MET A 121 -5.45 10.17 3.58
C MET A 121 -4.32 9.59 4.43
N ILE A 122 -3.07 9.96 4.16
CA ILE A 122 -1.89 9.54 4.92
C ILE A 122 -1.93 10.05 6.36
N ALA A 123 -2.21 11.35 6.55
CA ALA A 123 -2.29 11.94 7.88
C ALA A 123 -3.37 11.25 8.73
N THR A 124 -4.55 11.04 8.16
CA THR A 124 -5.65 10.36 8.85
C THR A 124 -5.29 8.91 9.18
N ALA A 125 -4.68 8.18 8.22
CA ALA A 125 -4.22 6.81 8.45
C ALA A 125 -3.20 6.74 9.59
N ARG A 126 -2.26 7.69 9.68
CA ARG A 126 -1.27 7.77 10.77
C ARG A 126 -1.92 7.98 12.13
N ILE A 127 -2.89 8.89 12.22
CA ILE A 127 -3.61 9.16 13.47
C ILE A 127 -4.36 7.92 13.96
N LEU A 128 -5.05 7.24 13.04
CA LEU A 128 -5.86 6.08 13.37
C LEU A 128 -5.03 4.81 13.65
N MET A 129 -3.90 4.66 12.98
CA MET A 129 -3.04 3.47 13.07
C MET A 129 -1.59 3.87 13.39
N PRO A 130 -1.31 4.35 14.61
CA PRO A 130 -0.04 5.00 14.95
C PRO A 130 1.18 4.06 14.90
N LYS A 131 0.98 2.75 15.02
CA LYS A 131 2.06 1.74 14.98
C LYS A 131 2.29 1.13 13.60
N SER A 132 1.36 1.31 12.66
CA SER A 132 1.46 0.74 11.31
C SER A 132 2.52 1.45 10.47
N LYS A 133 3.12 0.73 9.54
CA LYS A 133 3.93 1.33 8.46
C LYS A 133 2.96 1.94 7.44
N ILE A 134 2.71 3.25 7.52
CA ILE A 134 1.90 3.96 6.51
C ILE A 134 2.78 4.19 5.29
N ARG A 135 2.40 3.57 4.18
CA ARG A 135 3.23 3.51 2.98
C ARG A 135 2.67 4.41 1.88
N LEU A 136 3.48 5.38 1.44
CA LEU A 136 3.26 6.08 0.18
C LEU A 136 3.62 5.12 -0.95
N SER A 137 2.62 4.71 -1.74
CA SER A 137 2.71 3.54 -2.60
C SER A 137 2.52 3.87 -4.09
N ALA A 138 1.86 3.02 -4.87
CA ALA A 138 1.70 3.21 -6.31
C ALA A 138 1.04 4.56 -6.66
N GLY A 139 1.40 5.10 -7.82
CA GLY A 139 0.91 6.40 -8.31
C GLY A 139 1.58 7.63 -7.68
N ARG A 140 2.59 7.44 -6.82
CA ARG A 140 3.33 8.56 -6.21
C ARG A 140 4.16 9.36 -7.23
N GLU A 141 4.44 8.81 -8.39
CA GLU A 141 5.13 9.52 -9.47
C GLU A 141 4.33 10.71 -10.00
N ASN A 142 2.99 10.65 -9.90
CA ASN A 142 2.11 11.75 -10.29
C ASN A 142 2.06 12.87 -9.23
N LEU A 143 2.68 12.66 -8.06
CA LEU A 143 2.79 13.69 -7.03
C LEU A 143 4.06 14.52 -7.24
N THR A 144 3.96 15.83 -7.01
CA THR A 144 5.17 16.66 -6.97
C THR A 144 6.08 16.21 -5.83
N LYS A 145 7.36 16.55 -5.94
CA LYS A 145 8.33 16.26 -4.88
C LYS A 145 7.90 16.83 -3.51
N GLU A 146 7.38 18.06 -3.50
CA GLU A 146 6.92 18.74 -2.31
C GLU A 146 5.72 18.02 -1.68
N ALA A 147 4.79 17.52 -2.52
CA ALA A 147 3.66 16.72 -2.03
C ALA A 147 4.12 15.38 -1.42
N GLN A 148 5.11 14.72 -2.00
CA GLN A 148 5.69 13.52 -1.42
C GLN A 148 6.38 13.82 -0.08
N ILE A 149 7.16 14.91 0.01
CA ILE A 149 7.78 15.36 1.28
C ILE A 149 6.69 15.62 2.33
N LEU A 150 5.60 16.31 1.98
CA LEU A 150 4.48 16.54 2.89
C LEU A 150 3.81 15.24 3.34
N CYS A 151 3.69 14.23 2.47
CA CYS A 151 3.19 12.92 2.87
C CYS A 151 4.04 12.31 3.99
N PHE A 152 5.37 12.40 3.92
CA PHE A 152 6.27 11.94 4.98
C PHE A 152 6.13 12.77 6.26
N GLN A 153 6.08 14.09 6.15
CA GLN A 153 5.90 14.99 7.30
C GLN A 153 4.55 14.76 8.00
N CYS A 154 3.52 14.38 7.24
CA CYS A 154 2.19 14.10 7.77
C CYS A 154 1.99 12.66 8.25
N GLY A 155 3.00 11.78 8.08
CA GLY A 155 2.91 10.46 8.72
C GLY A 155 3.24 9.25 7.87
N ALA A 156 3.52 9.37 6.56
CA ALA A 156 4.13 8.26 5.83
C ALA A 156 5.51 7.95 6.43
N ASN A 157 5.85 6.67 6.53
CA ASN A 157 7.15 6.22 7.03
C ASN A 157 7.68 5.00 6.26
N SER A 158 7.12 4.73 5.10
CA SER A 158 7.50 3.64 4.23
C SER A 158 7.18 3.98 2.78
N ILE A 159 7.97 3.46 1.85
CA ILE A 159 7.72 3.45 0.40
C ILE A 159 7.94 2.06 -0.14
N PHE A 160 7.43 1.78 -1.34
CA PHE A 160 7.93 0.68 -2.15
C PHE A 160 9.19 1.14 -2.87
N TYR A 161 10.17 0.28 -2.86
CA TYR A 161 11.49 0.47 -3.41
C TYR A 161 11.71 -0.49 -4.58
N GLY A 162 12.36 -0.03 -5.66
CA GLY A 162 12.62 -0.79 -6.87
C GLY A 162 12.11 -0.08 -8.12
N ASP A 163 12.64 -0.42 -9.28
CA ASP A 163 12.39 0.30 -10.54
C ASP A 163 10.98 0.08 -11.09
N GLU A 164 10.33 -1.01 -10.69
CA GLU A 164 8.97 -1.35 -11.09
C GLU A 164 8.09 -1.69 -9.88
N LEU A 165 6.83 -1.31 -9.94
CA LEU A 165 5.81 -1.70 -9.00
C LEU A 165 4.63 -2.34 -9.74
N LEU A 166 4.59 -3.68 -9.76
CA LEU A 166 3.67 -4.49 -10.56
C LEU A 166 3.85 -4.20 -12.07
N THR A 167 2.92 -3.46 -12.67
CA THR A 167 2.87 -3.13 -14.10
C THR A 167 3.14 -1.67 -14.39
N THR A 168 3.52 -0.89 -13.38
CA THR A 168 3.82 0.55 -13.52
C THR A 168 5.26 0.82 -13.12
N SER A 169 5.85 1.84 -13.73
CA SER A 169 7.14 2.39 -13.32
C SER A 169 7.08 2.87 -11.86
N ASN A 170 8.22 2.91 -11.23
CA ASN A 170 8.40 3.47 -9.89
C ASN A 170 9.63 4.39 -9.94
N PRO A 171 9.72 5.44 -9.11
CA PRO A 171 10.91 6.27 -9.05
C PRO A 171 12.17 5.45 -8.84
N SER A 172 13.25 5.86 -9.50
CA SER A 172 14.53 5.19 -9.39
C SER A 172 15.07 5.22 -7.95
N PHE A 173 15.96 4.29 -7.64
CA PHE A 173 16.69 4.27 -6.36
C PHE A 173 17.32 5.62 -6.02
N GLN A 174 17.91 6.28 -7.01
CA GLN A 174 18.57 7.56 -6.79
C GLN A 174 17.59 8.67 -6.46
N ASP A 175 16.41 8.67 -7.11
CA ASP A 175 15.34 9.63 -6.85
C ASP A 175 14.77 9.42 -5.43
N ASP A 176 14.55 8.18 -5.05
CA ASP A 176 14.08 7.83 -3.71
C ASP A 176 15.09 8.21 -2.63
N ARG A 177 16.37 7.95 -2.86
CA ARG A 177 17.45 8.34 -1.95
C ARG A 177 17.51 9.85 -1.78
N LYS A 178 17.35 10.59 -2.88
CA LYS A 178 17.31 12.06 -2.86
C LYS A 178 16.09 12.58 -2.10
N LEU A 179 14.90 12.01 -2.40
CA LEU A 179 13.66 12.36 -1.72
C LEU A 179 13.79 12.14 -0.21
N LEU A 180 14.24 10.97 0.22
CA LEU A 180 14.37 10.63 1.64
C LEU A 180 15.41 11.50 2.36
N LYS A 181 16.50 11.88 1.67
CA LYS A 181 17.46 12.85 2.19
C LYS A 181 16.82 14.22 2.41
N ASP A 182 16.01 14.68 1.47
CA ASP A 182 15.32 15.97 1.57
C ASP A 182 14.23 15.95 2.66
N VAL A 183 13.66 14.81 2.95
CA VAL A 183 12.75 14.59 4.11
C VAL A 183 13.50 14.60 5.44
N GLY A 184 14.84 14.47 5.44
CA GLY A 184 15.66 14.43 6.65
C GLY A 184 15.89 13.01 7.19
N VAL A 185 15.65 11.99 6.39
CA VAL A 185 15.96 10.60 6.77
C VAL A 185 17.47 10.39 6.74
N LEU A 186 18.04 9.98 7.87
CA LEU A 186 19.45 9.57 7.95
C LEU A 186 19.55 8.09 7.55
N PHE A 187 20.29 7.83 6.47
CA PHE A 187 20.59 6.45 6.07
C PHE A 187 21.71 5.90 6.96
N ASN A 188 21.49 4.74 7.58
CA ASN A 188 22.56 3.97 8.16
C ASN A 188 23.46 3.39 7.05
N LYS A 189 24.76 3.17 7.36
CA LYS A 189 25.75 2.63 6.42
C LYS A 189 25.33 1.29 5.77
N ASP A 190 24.44 0.53 6.43
CA ASP A 190 23.93 -0.75 5.93
C ASP A 190 23.02 -0.61 4.68
N PHE A 191 22.55 0.61 4.37
CA PHE A 191 21.75 0.89 3.16
C PHE A 191 22.59 0.96 1.88
N GLU A 192 23.93 1.04 1.99
CA GLU A 192 24.84 1.04 0.85
C GLU A 192 25.04 -0.36 0.22
N TYR A 193 24.59 -1.41 0.90
CA TYR A 193 24.87 -2.80 0.49
C TYR A 193 23.88 -3.36 -0.55
N CYS A 194 22.75 -2.72 -0.79
CA CYS A 194 21.75 -3.17 -1.77
C CYS A 194 22.11 -2.84 -3.23
N ASP A 195 23.15 -2.05 -3.47
CA ASP A 195 23.51 -1.57 -4.82
C ASP A 195 24.36 -2.54 -5.64
N LYS A 196 24.66 -3.74 -5.12
CA LYS A 196 25.64 -4.65 -5.76
C LYS A 196 25.13 -6.02 -6.20
N THR A 197 23.84 -6.33 -6.10
CA THR A 197 23.34 -7.66 -6.47
C THR A 197 22.09 -7.66 -7.33
N VAL A 198 22.07 -6.88 -8.42
CA VAL A 198 21.28 -7.23 -9.60
C VAL A 198 22.24 -7.32 -10.77
N SER A 199 23.06 -8.36 -10.77
CA SER A 199 23.64 -8.87 -12.00
C SER A 199 22.66 -9.87 -12.58
N THR A 200 22.10 -9.50 -13.72
CA THR A 200 21.45 -10.33 -14.74
C THR A 200 21.84 -11.83 -14.68
N VAL A 201 20.83 -12.66 -14.48
CA VAL A 201 20.79 -14.03 -15.02
C VAL A 201 19.62 -14.12 -15.96
#